data_8f7b5d97a2b312e15558b476517dbccc
#
_entry.id   8f7b5d97a2b312e15558b476517dbccc
#
_cell.length_a   1.000
_cell.length_b   1.000
_cell.length_c   1.000
_cell.angle_alpha   90.00
_cell.angle_beta   90.00
_cell.angle_gamma   90.00
#
_symmetry.space_group_name_H-M   'P 1'
#
loop_
_entity.id
_entity.type
_entity.pdbx_description
1 polymer ?
#
loop_
_entity_poly.entity_id
_entity_poly.type
_entity_poly.pdbx_seq_one_letter_code
_entity_poly.pdbx_strand_id
1 'polypeptide(L)'
;MKHIQVLLAAGFIAGALGPAFAADISGAGATFPYPIYAKWADAYKKETGIGMNYQSIGSGGGIKQIQARTVTFGASDMPLDKSELDKDGLAQFPTVMGGVVPVANIEGVKPGELTLDGPTLARIFLGEIKTWNDPAIQKLNAGAKLPA
;
A
#
# COMPACT_ATOMS: atom_id res chain seq x y z
N MET A 1 -7.11 -67.63 -26.24
CA MET A 1 -6.04 -66.62 -25.91
C MET A 1 -6.51 -65.22 -26.28
N LYS A 2 -7.63 -64.73 -25.69
CA LYS A 2 -8.20 -63.38 -26.00
C LYS A 2 -8.65 -62.58 -24.75
N HIS A 3 -8.27 -62.98 -23.54
CA HIS A 3 -8.73 -62.34 -22.28
C HIS A 3 -7.64 -61.73 -21.38
N ILE A 4 -6.39 -61.61 -21.85
CA ILE A 4 -5.27 -61.12 -21.04
C ILE A 4 -4.90 -59.63 -21.33
N GLN A 5 -5.46 -59.02 -22.35
CA GLN A 5 -5.06 -57.66 -22.78
C GLN A 5 -5.89 -56.51 -22.19
N VAL A 6 -6.94 -56.74 -21.40
CA VAL A 6 -7.85 -55.71 -20.89
C VAL A 6 -7.48 -55.22 -19.47
N LEU A 7 -6.61 -55.91 -18.75
CA LEU A 7 -6.27 -55.58 -17.35
C LEU A 7 -5.03 -54.66 -17.14
N LEU A 8 -4.36 -54.24 -18.20
CA LEU A 8 -3.15 -53.38 -18.11
C LEU A 8 -3.42 -51.88 -18.37
N ALA A 9 -4.63 -51.51 -18.75
CA ALA A 9 -4.96 -50.10 -19.05
C ALA A 9 -5.57 -49.30 -17.86
N ALA A 10 -5.93 -49.95 -16.76
CA ALA A 10 -6.58 -49.31 -15.62
C ALA A 10 -5.63 -48.83 -14.51
N GLY A 11 -4.32 -49.09 -14.62
CA GLY A 11 -3.34 -48.83 -13.56
C GLY A 11 -2.61 -47.51 -13.62
N PHE A 12 -2.80 -46.65 -14.64
CA PHE A 12 -1.91 -45.52 -14.89
C PHE A 12 -2.51 -44.13 -14.63
N ILE A 13 -3.71 -44.01 -14.08
CA ILE A 13 -4.40 -42.70 -13.87
C ILE A 13 -4.35 -42.24 -12.39
N ALA A 14 -3.84 -43.04 -11.46
CA ALA A 14 -3.86 -42.69 -10.02
C ALA A 14 -2.60 -41.94 -9.52
N GLY A 15 -1.67 -41.57 -10.38
CA GLY A 15 -0.36 -41.04 -9.99
C GLY A 15 -0.11 -39.53 -10.12
N ALA A 16 -1.10 -38.73 -10.56
CA ALA A 16 -0.85 -37.32 -10.93
C ALA A 16 -1.54 -36.26 -10.06
N LEU A 17 -2.07 -36.62 -8.89
CA LEU A 17 -2.50 -35.64 -7.90
C LEU A 17 -1.33 -35.36 -6.93
N GLY A 18 -0.26 -34.74 -7.46
CA GLY A 18 0.73 -34.10 -6.61
C GLY A 18 0.03 -33.01 -5.76
N PRO A 19 0.52 -32.72 -4.54
CA PRO A 19 0.00 -31.63 -3.74
C PRO A 19 0.09 -30.35 -4.59
N ALA A 20 -1.05 -29.73 -4.90
CA ALA A 20 -1.09 -28.40 -5.46
C ALA A 20 -0.57 -27.45 -4.38
N PHE A 21 0.72 -27.13 -4.42
CA PHE A 21 1.23 -26.04 -3.60
C PHE A 21 0.54 -24.77 -4.07
N ALA A 22 -0.18 -24.11 -3.17
CA ALA A 22 -0.71 -22.80 -3.43
C ALA A 22 0.46 -21.88 -3.81
N ALA A 23 0.36 -21.23 -4.97
CA ALA A 23 1.40 -20.29 -5.38
C ALA A 23 1.49 -19.14 -4.38
N ASP A 24 2.72 -18.73 -4.04
CA ASP A 24 2.95 -17.57 -3.19
C ASP A 24 2.31 -16.33 -3.81
N ILE A 25 1.78 -15.45 -2.96
CA ILE A 25 1.18 -14.18 -3.36
C ILE A 25 2.30 -13.17 -3.61
N SER A 26 2.33 -12.54 -4.78
CA SER A 26 3.27 -11.47 -5.09
C SER A 26 2.55 -10.13 -5.18
N GLY A 27 3.12 -9.11 -4.56
CA GLY A 27 2.59 -7.76 -4.60
C GLY A 27 3.69 -6.71 -4.78
N ALA A 28 3.33 -5.56 -5.29
CA ALA A 28 4.24 -4.42 -5.43
C ALA A 28 3.48 -3.10 -5.35
N GLY A 29 4.17 -2.04 -4.92
CA GLY A 29 3.59 -0.71 -4.97
C GLY A 29 3.94 0.20 -3.82
N ALA A 30 2.95 0.91 -3.30
CA ALA A 30 3.07 1.95 -2.29
C ALA A 30 3.97 1.55 -1.11
N THR A 31 4.79 2.49 -0.66
CA THR A 31 5.67 2.29 0.49
C THR A 31 4.96 2.44 1.82
N PHE A 32 3.92 3.25 1.85
CA PHE A 32 3.14 3.52 3.05
C PHE A 32 2.63 2.25 3.78
N PRO A 33 1.99 1.26 3.11
CA PRO A 33 1.43 0.10 3.79
C PRO A 33 2.47 -1.01 4.08
N TYR A 34 3.71 -0.87 3.61
CA TYR A 34 4.72 -1.93 3.71
C TYR A 34 4.91 -2.50 5.12
N PRO A 35 5.03 -1.71 6.20
CA PRO A 35 5.25 -2.25 7.54
C PRO A 35 4.12 -3.16 8.02
N ILE A 36 2.86 -2.85 7.67
CA ILE A 36 1.72 -3.69 8.05
C ILE A 36 1.60 -4.90 7.13
N TYR A 37 1.88 -4.75 5.82
CA TYR A 37 1.88 -5.88 4.88
C TYR A 37 2.92 -6.93 5.24
N ALA A 38 4.11 -6.52 5.68
CA ALA A 38 5.14 -7.45 6.16
C ALA A 38 4.65 -8.28 7.35
N LYS A 39 3.98 -7.63 8.32
CA LYS A 39 3.40 -8.34 9.47
C LYS A 39 2.26 -9.29 9.07
N TRP A 40 1.41 -8.87 8.15
CA TRP A 40 0.33 -9.72 7.64
C TRP A 40 0.90 -10.92 6.85
N ALA A 41 1.94 -10.72 6.05
CA ALA A 41 2.63 -11.79 5.34
C ALA A 41 3.17 -12.87 6.29
N ASP A 42 3.83 -12.45 7.37
CA ASP A 42 4.36 -13.37 8.38
C ASP A 42 3.25 -14.13 9.11
N ALA A 43 2.18 -13.45 9.50
CA ALA A 43 1.04 -14.06 10.19
C ALA A 43 0.33 -15.07 9.26
N TYR A 44 0.03 -14.65 8.03
CA TYR A 44 -0.66 -15.49 7.05
C TYR A 44 0.13 -16.74 6.68
N LYS A 45 1.45 -16.60 6.52
CA LYS A 45 2.33 -17.74 6.26
C LYS A 45 2.33 -18.75 7.41
N LYS A 46 2.30 -18.28 8.66
CA LYS A 46 2.25 -19.16 9.84
C LYS A 46 0.95 -19.95 9.92
N GLU A 47 -0.18 -19.33 9.53
CA GLU A 47 -1.48 -19.98 9.59
C GLU A 47 -1.79 -20.87 8.39
N THR A 48 -1.35 -20.49 7.20
CA THR A 48 -1.76 -21.14 5.94
C THR A 48 -0.65 -21.87 5.22
N GLY A 49 0.61 -21.59 5.55
CA GLY A 49 1.79 -22.04 4.80
C GLY A 49 2.04 -21.27 3.51
N ILE A 50 1.14 -20.34 3.10
CA ILE A 50 1.24 -19.55 1.87
C ILE A 50 2.09 -18.31 2.13
N GLY A 51 3.14 -18.09 1.33
CA GLY A 51 3.97 -16.90 1.38
C GLY A 51 3.31 -15.71 0.69
N MET A 52 3.63 -14.50 1.17
CA MET A 52 3.33 -13.26 0.48
C MET A 52 4.62 -12.44 0.39
N ASN A 53 5.02 -12.12 -0.83
CA ASN A 53 6.17 -11.25 -1.09
C ASN A 53 5.68 -9.90 -1.62
N TYR A 54 5.98 -8.83 -0.90
CA TYR A 54 5.60 -7.46 -1.29
C TYR A 54 6.83 -6.60 -1.54
N GLN A 55 6.88 -5.97 -2.71
CA GLN A 55 7.94 -5.06 -3.12
C GLN A 55 7.50 -3.60 -2.94
N SER A 56 8.12 -2.90 -2.01
CA SER A 56 7.89 -1.48 -1.72
C SER A 56 8.65 -0.61 -2.74
N ILE A 57 8.03 -0.34 -3.90
CA ILE A 57 8.63 0.36 -5.05
C ILE A 57 7.90 1.63 -5.46
N GLY A 58 6.98 2.09 -4.62
CA GLY A 58 6.10 3.24 -4.88
C GLY A 58 4.87 2.89 -5.70
N SER A 59 3.79 3.69 -5.51
CA SER A 59 2.47 3.47 -6.12
C SER A 59 2.53 3.33 -7.64
N GLY A 60 3.27 4.19 -8.32
CA GLY A 60 3.42 4.14 -9.78
C GLY A 60 4.08 2.85 -10.28
N GLY A 61 5.04 2.30 -9.54
CA GLY A 61 5.65 1.01 -9.83
C GLY A 61 4.67 -0.14 -9.68
N GLY A 62 3.87 -0.12 -8.60
CA GLY A 62 2.84 -1.11 -8.34
C GLY A 62 1.74 -1.13 -9.39
N ILE A 63 1.26 0.04 -9.79
CA ILE A 63 0.25 0.18 -10.87
C ILE A 63 0.78 -0.43 -12.17
N LYS A 64 2.00 -0.09 -12.58
CA LYS A 64 2.61 -0.66 -13.80
C LYS A 64 2.73 -2.17 -13.75
N GLN A 65 3.12 -2.74 -12.60
CA GLN A 65 3.28 -4.18 -12.47
C GLN A 65 1.95 -4.93 -12.48
N ILE A 66 0.90 -4.41 -11.83
CA ILE A 66 -0.41 -5.06 -11.88
C ILE A 66 -1.05 -4.95 -13.26
N GLN A 67 -0.90 -3.83 -13.96
CA GLN A 67 -1.33 -3.66 -15.35
C GLN A 67 -0.60 -4.63 -16.28
N ALA A 68 0.69 -4.83 -16.07
CA ALA A 68 1.51 -5.81 -16.81
C ALA A 68 1.27 -7.26 -16.38
N ARG A 69 0.44 -7.52 -15.35
CA ARG A 69 0.15 -8.84 -14.78
C ARG A 69 1.39 -9.60 -14.28
N THR A 70 2.41 -8.87 -13.82
CA THR A 70 3.65 -9.45 -13.27
C THR A 70 3.56 -9.73 -11.77
N VAL A 71 2.53 -9.23 -11.11
CA VAL A 71 2.23 -9.45 -9.69
C VAL A 71 0.77 -9.81 -9.48
N THR A 72 0.45 -10.47 -8.37
CA THR A 72 -0.91 -10.87 -7.99
C THR A 72 -1.75 -9.65 -7.58
N PHE A 73 -1.13 -8.65 -6.91
CA PHE A 73 -1.79 -7.40 -6.56
C PHE A 73 -0.83 -6.20 -6.65
N GLY A 74 -1.39 -5.04 -6.94
CA GLY A 74 -0.69 -3.75 -6.85
C GLY A 74 -1.25 -2.94 -5.69
N ALA A 75 -0.42 -2.13 -5.03
CA ALA A 75 -0.86 -1.19 -4.02
C ALA A 75 -0.57 0.25 -4.43
N SER A 76 -1.53 1.14 -4.19
CA SER A 76 -1.43 2.57 -4.50
C SER A 76 -2.01 3.42 -3.38
N ASP A 77 -1.37 4.55 -3.09
CA ASP A 77 -1.88 5.55 -2.15
C ASP A 77 -3.01 6.40 -2.76
N MET A 78 -3.12 6.38 -4.08
CA MET A 78 -4.18 7.05 -4.83
C MET A 78 -4.98 6.01 -5.61
N PRO A 79 -6.32 6.03 -5.52
CA PRO A 79 -7.15 5.12 -6.31
C PRO A 79 -7.01 5.43 -7.81
N LEU A 80 -7.13 4.38 -8.63
CA LEU A 80 -7.27 4.51 -10.07
C LEU A 80 -8.70 4.92 -10.44
N ASP A 81 -8.83 5.62 -11.55
CA ASP A 81 -10.14 5.97 -12.10
C ASP A 81 -10.86 4.72 -12.62
N LYS A 82 -12.20 4.78 -12.60
CA LYS A 82 -13.03 3.66 -13.08
C LYS A 82 -12.69 3.25 -14.51
N SER A 83 -12.39 4.20 -15.38
CA SER A 83 -12.03 3.93 -16.76
C SER A 83 -10.72 3.15 -16.91
N GLU A 84 -9.75 3.41 -16.04
CA GLU A 84 -8.49 2.67 -16.01
C GLU A 84 -8.69 1.24 -15.48
N LEU A 85 -9.49 1.10 -14.41
CA LEU A 85 -9.83 -0.22 -13.86
C LEU A 85 -10.55 -1.09 -14.87
N ASP A 86 -11.58 -0.55 -15.54
CA ASP A 86 -12.36 -1.28 -16.55
C ASP A 86 -11.50 -1.70 -17.75
N LYS A 87 -10.62 -0.80 -18.22
CA LYS A 87 -9.71 -1.06 -19.35
C LYS A 87 -8.78 -2.24 -19.07
N ASP A 88 -8.24 -2.30 -17.85
CA ASP A 88 -7.23 -3.29 -17.48
C ASP A 88 -7.86 -4.53 -16.80
N GLY A 89 -9.17 -4.56 -16.61
CA GLY A 89 -9.90 -5.63 -15.94
C GLY A 89 -9.50 -5.77 -14.48
N LEU A 90 -9.27 -4.63 -13.79
CA LEU A 90 -8.84 -4.56 -12.40
C LEU A 90 -10.01 -4.19 -11.48
N ALA A 91 -9.93 -4.65 -10.24
CA ALA A 91 -10.76 -4.19 -9.13
C ALA A 91 -9.88 -3.59 -8.06
N GLN A 92 -10.39 -2.59 -7.32
CA GLN A 92 -9.66 -2.00 -6.20
C GLN A 92 -10.53 -1.89 -4.97
N PHE A 93 -9.90 -1.95 -3.81
CA PHE A 93 -10.55 -1.81 -2.51
C PHE A 93 -9.56 -1.22 -1.49
N PRO A 94 -10.05 -0.49 -0.45
CA PRO A 94 -9.18 0.05 0.59
C PRO A 94 -8.67 -1.08 1.51
N THR A 95 -7.39 -1.02 1.87
CA THR A 95 -6.75 -2.00 2.77
C THR A 95 -6.24 -1.38 4.05
N VAL A 96 -5.58 -0.23 3.96
CA VAL A 96 -4.93 0.45 5.09
C VAL A 96 -5.24 1.94 5.01
N MET A 97 -5.52 2.54 6.15
CA MET A 97 -5.67 3.98 6.30
C MET A 97 -4.64 4.50 7.30
N GLY A 98 -4.01 5.63 6.98
CA GLY A 98 -3.10 6.32 7.84
C GLY A 98 -3.21 7.84 7.67
N GLY A 99 -2.69 8.57 8.64
CA GLY A 99 -2.65 10.03 8.59
C GLY A 99 -1.29 10.53 8.10
N VAL A 100 -1.31 11.56 7.26
CA VAL A 100 -0.14 12.38 6.98
C VAL A 100 -0.29 13.66 7.81
N VAL A 101 0.63 13.88 8.76
CA VAL A 101 0.56 15.00 9.69
C VAL A 101 1.81 15.87 9.57
N PRO A 102 1.68 17.20 9.54
CA PRO A 102 2.80 18.10 9.66
C PRO A 102 3.42 17.96 11.07
N VAL A 103 4.73 17.89 11.14
CA VAL A 103 5.46 17.88 12.40
C VAL A 103 6.38 19.11 12.39
N ALA A 104 6.27 19.95 13.43
CA ALA A 104 7.11 21.12 13.59
C ALA A 104 7.79 21.09 14.97
N ASN A 105 9.08 21.47 15.00
CA ASN A 105 9.81 21.71 16.24
C ASN A 105 10.03 23.21 16.39
N ILE A 106 9.21 23.86 17.22
CA ILE A 106 9.20 25.30 17.40
C ILE A 106 9.46 25.61 18.88
N GLU A 107 10.48 26.41 19.14
CA GLU A 107 10.82 26.80 20.50
C GLU A 107 9.64 27.51 21.20
N GLY A 108 9.31 27.10 22.41
CA GLY A 108 8.24 27.68 23.21
C GLY A 108 6.82 27.26 22.81
N VAL A 109 6.64 26.39 21.82
CA VAL A 109 5.33 25.84 21.41
C VAL A 109 5.23 24.38 21.79
N LYS A 110 4.18 24.01 22.54
CA LYS A 110 3.94 22.64 22.96
C LYS A 110 3.13 21.85 21.89
N PRO A 111 3.19 20.52 21.93
CA PRO A 111 2.35 19.70 21.07
C PRO A 111 0.85 20.08 21.16
N GLY A 112 0.22 20.30 20.01
CA GLY A 112 -1.19 20.66 19.91
C GLY A 112 -1.50 22.15 20.07
N GLU A 113 -0.50 23.01 20.38
CA GLU A 113 -0.72 24.45 20.52
C GLU A 113 -0.70 25.21 19.19
N LEU A 114 -0.09 24.65 18.14
CA LEU A 114 -0.04 25.30 16.82
C LEU A 114 -1.26 24.91 15.98
N THR A 115 -1.99 25.91 15.52
CA THR A 115 -3.10 25.76 14.58
C THR A 115 -2.69 26.28 13.20
N LEU A 116 -2.89 25.46 12.17
CA LEU A 116 -2.70 25.85 10.76
C LEU A 116 -3.95 25.46 9.97
N ASP A 117 -4.30 26.29 9.02
CA ASP A 117 -5.32 25.95 8.00
C ASP A 117 -4.65 25.50 6.70
N GLY A 118 -5.44 24.90 5.78
CA GLY A 118 -4.92 24.39 4.52
C GLY A 118 -4.22 25.46 3.67
N PRO A 119 -4.80 26.65 3.49
CA PRO A 119 -4.16 27.75 2.75
C PRO A 119 -2.83 28.19 3.34
N THR A 120 -2.76 28.33 4.67
CA THR A 120 -1.51 28.73 5.37
C THR A 120 -0.45 27.63 5.25
N LEU A 121 -0.84 26.37 5.42
CA LEU A 121 0.05 25.23 5.25
C LEU A 121 0.61 25.15 3.81
N ALA A 122 -0.23 25.34 2.81
CA ALA A 122 0.20 25.35 1.41
C ALA A 122 1.23 26.45 1.14
N ARG A 123 1.03 27.65 1.67
CA ARG A 123 1.97 28.77 1.52
C ARG A 123 3.30 28.54 2.22
N ILE A 124 3.30 27.82 3.33
CA ILE A 124 4.56 27.38 4.00
C ILE A 124 5.34 26.46 3.07
N PHE A 125 4.70 25.42 2.51
CA PHE A 125 5.36 24.46 1.61
C PHE A 125 5.77 25.07 0.27
N LEU A 126 5.06 26.10 -0.22
CA LEU A 126 5.46 26.88 -1.40
C LEU A 126 6.63 27.86 -1.11
N GLY A 127 7.02 28.03 0.16
CA GLY A 127 8.10 28.92 0.57
C GLY A 127 7.71 30.42 0.55
N GLU A 128 6.42 30.71 0.49
CA GLU A 128 5.90 32.08 0.61
C GLU A 128 5.93 32.57 2.05
N ILE A 129 5.58 31.72 3.00
CA ILE A 129 5.72 31.95 4.44
C ILE A 129 7.04 31.35 4.90
N LYS A 130 7.92 32.15 5.44
CA LYS A 130 9.31 31.77 5.80
C LYS A 130 9.58 31.81 7.28
N THR A 131 8.72 32.37 8.08
CA THR A 131 8.89 32.56 9.53
C THR A 131 7.61 32.18 10.26
N TRP A 132 7.75 31.66 11.48
CA TRP A 132 6.58 31.25 12.27
C TRP A 132 5.75 32.42 12.77
N ASN A 133 6.33 33.60 12.90
CA ASN A 133 5.62 34.83 13.27
C ASN A 133 4.95 35.56 12.09
N ASP A 134 4.81 34.93 10.93
CA ASP A 134 4.06 35.48 9.79
C ASP A 134 2.63 35.84 10.21
N PRO A 135 2.09 36.99 9.75
CA PRO A 135 0.74 37.43 10.11
C PRO A 135 -0.37 36.41 9.83
N ALA A 136 -0.21 35.59 8.80
CA ALA A 136 -1.20 34.52 8.50
C ALA A 136 -1.20 33.45 9.59
N ILE A 137 -0.03 33.06 10.11
CA ILE A 137 0.08 32.09 11.21
C ILE A 137 -0.38 32.73 12.51
N GLN A 138 0.05 33.96 12.80
CA GLN A 138 -0.35 34.71 14.00
C GLN A 138 -1.87 34.84 14.12
N LYS A 139 -2.55 35.11 13.03
CA LYS A 139 -4.01 35.22 13.00
C LYS A 139 -4.72 33.95 13.47
N LEU A 140 -4.17 32.79 13.15
CA LEU A 140 -4.72 31.48 13.55
C LEU A 140 -4.34 31.10 14.98
N ASN A 141 -3.33 31.77 15.55
CA ASN A 141 -2.73 31.46 16.86
C ASN A 141 -2.68 32.70 17.75
N ALA A 142 -3.83 33.34 17.96
CA ALA A 142 -3.93 34.55 18.77
C ALA A 142 -3.39 34.31 20.19
N GLY A 143 -2.39 35.12 20.61
CA GLY A 143 -1.75 35.01 21.92
C GLY A 143 -0.55 34.06 21.98
N ALA A 144 -0.27 33.29 20.96
CA ALA A 144 0.95 32.48 20.90
C ALA A 144 2.17 33.36 20.58
N LYS A 145 3.27 33.14 21.32
CA LYS A 145 4.55 33.78 21.01
C LYS A 145 5.32 32.89 20.03
N LEU A 146 5.13 33.15 18.73
CA LEU A 146 5.82 32.42 17.71
C LEU A 146 7.15 33.11 17.35
N PRO A 147 8.25 32.35 17.20
CA PRO A 147 9.56 32.92 16.84
C PRO A 147 9.60 33.39 15.37
N ALA A 148 10.60 34.20 15.06
CA ALA A 148 10.88 34.67 13.71
C ALA A 148 11.53 33.58 12.85
#